data_f237e1d44550d4fc49f501f080b74775
#
_entry.id   f237e1d44550d4fc49f501f080b74775
#
_cell.length_a   1.000
_cell.length_b   1.000
_cell.length_c   1.000
_cell.angle_alpha   90.00
_cell.angle_beta   90.00
_cell.angle_gamma   90.00
#
_symmetry.space_group_name_H-M   'P 1'
#
loop_
_entity.id
_entity.type
_entity.pdbx_description
1 polymer ?
#
loop_
_entity_poly.entity_id
_entity_poly.type
_entity_poly.pdbx_seq_one_letter_code
_entity_poly.pdbx_strand_id
1 'polypeptide(L)'
;MRHLLACTAIAPVLAALAGTDAAAETQITSATTAPARTSTVASESADDITITSAGSITLTSGTAVTVDSNNDVSNAGTITINDADNVTGILVAPGTTGDITNSGTITLTEDYTAKDDDDDGDTDGPFAKGSNKKGIWVQSGAGHSGDISHSGTISIEGNNSAGIRLDGALTGDLAT
;
A
#
# COMPACT_ATOMS: atom_id res chain seq x y z
N MET A 1 -22.41 -19.84 76.75
CA MET A 1 -21.37 -19.80 75.70
C MET A 1 -22.07 -19.57 74.36
N ARG A 2 -21.92 -18.38 73.78
CA ARG A 2 -22.51 -18.03 72.44
C ARG A 2 -21.35 -18.02 71.47
N HIS A 3 -21.40 -18.91 70.47
CA HIS A 3 -20.44 -18.95 69.41
C HIS A 3 -20.88 -17.98 68.28
N LEU A 4 -20.11 -16.91 68.02
CA LEU A 4 -20.25 -16.08 66.85
C LEU A 4 -19.61 -16.81 65.63
N LEU A 5 -20.43 -17.13 64.60
CA LEU A 5 -19.89 -17.50 63.30
C LEU A 5 -19.61 -16.20 62.55
N ALA A 6 -18.31 -16.00 62.22
CA ALA A 6 -17.91 -14.95 61.27
C ALA A 6 -18.15 -15.46 59.84
N CYS A 7 -19.03 -14.82 59.13
CA CYS A 7 -19.26 -15.07 57.70
C CYS A 7 -18.33 -14.18 56.87
N THR A 8 -17.30 -14.80 56.30
CA THR A 8 -16.39 -14.12 55.37
C THR A 8 -16.99 -14.06 53.99
N ALA A 9 -17.46 -12.87 53.58
CA ALA A 9 -17.93 -12.65 52.23
C ALA A 9 -16.73 -12.59 51.23
N ILE A 10 -16.66 -13.56 50.34
CA ILE A 10 -15.73 -13.54 49.21
C ILE A 10 -16.37 -12.71 48.09
N ALA A 11 -15.88 -11.51 47.85
CA ALA A 11 -16.29 -10.72 46.73
C ALA A 11 -15.66 -11.30 45.45
N PRO A 12 -16.43 -11.59 44.39
CA PRO A 12 -15.86 -11.98 43.10
C PRO A 12 -15.15 -10.78 42.48
N VAL A 13 -13.85 -10.89 42.25
CA VAL A 13 -13.12 -9.95 41.37
C VAL A 13 -13.50 -10.26 39.94
N LEU A 14 -14.38 -9.45 39.40
CA LEU A 14 -14.68 -9.48 37.98
C LEU A 14 -13.49 -8.82 37.22
N ALA A 15 -12.56 -9.64 36.73
CA ALA A 15 -11.56 -9.17 35.82
C ALA A 15 -12.28 -8.81 34.48
N ALA A 16 -12.44 -7.52 34.21
CA ALA A 16 -12.79 -7.05 32.90
C ALA A 16 -11.63 -7.39 31.95
N LEU A 17 -11.80 -8.40 31.09
CA LEU A 17 -10.97 -8.53 29.89
C LEU A 17 -11.32 -7.29 29.03
N ALA A 18 -10.42 -6.31 29.02
CA ALA A 18 -10.40 -5.33 27.95
C ALA A 18 -10.02 -6.12 26.69
N GLY A 19 -11.02 -6.48 25.90
CA GLY A 19 -10.78 -6.89 24.52
C GLY A 19 -10.11 -5.71 23.85
N THR A 20 -8.91 -5.88 23.34
CA THR A 20 -8.40 -5.00 22.29
C THR A 20 -9.33 -5.25 21.12
N ASP A 21 -10.23 -4.31 20.83
CA ASP A 21 -10.89 -4.30 19.54
C ASP A 21 -9.76 -4.29 18.50
N ALA A 22 -9.58 -5.40 17.80
CA ALA A 22 -8.80 -5.37 16.57
C ALA A 22 -9.55 -4.38 15.69
N ALA A 23 -8.94 -3.22 15.41
CA ALA A 23 -9.50 -2.28 14.48
C ALA A 23 -9.78 -3.06 13.19
N ALA A 24 -11.00 -2.97 12.68
CA ALA A 24 -11.36 -3.66 11.45
C ALA A 24 -10.62 -2.91 10.34
N GLU A 25 -9.69 -3.62 9.70
CA GLU A 25 -8.95 -3.19 8.52
C GLU A 25 -9.86 -2.49 7.50
N THR A 26 -9.45 -1.34 7.00
CA THR A 26 -10.21 -0.62 5.97
C THR A 26 -10.07 -1.33 4.62
N GLN A 27 -11.20 -1.84 4.11
CA GLN A 27 -11.24 -2.62 2.88
C GLN A 27 -11.76 -1.80 1.70
N ILE A 28 -11.01 -1.81 0.59
CA ILE A 28 -11.45 -1.34 -0.72
C ILE A 28 -11.95 -2.55 -1.50
N THR A 29 -13.27 -2.74 -1.53
CA THR A 29 -13.94 -3.93 -2.09
C THR A 29 -14.57 -3.69 -3.47
N SER A 30 -14.50 -2.46 -3.98
CA SER A 30 -15.06 -2.05 -5.28
C SER A 30 -14.17 -0.98 -5.92
N ALA A 31 -14.49 -0.62 -7.17
CA ALA A 31 -13.76 0.40 -7.88
C ALA A 31 -13.91 1.79 -7.24
N THR A 32 -12.79 2.49 -7.08
CA THR A 32 -12.73 3.88 -6.61
C THR A 32 -11.77 4.71 -7.45
N THR A 33 -11.99 6.02 -7.49
CA THR A 33 -11.09 7.02 -8.08
C THR A 33 -10.47 7.93 -7.01
N ALA A 34 -10.63 7.59 -5.73
CA ALA A 34 -10.03 8.30 -4.62
C ALA A 34 -8.73 7.61 -4.19
N PRO A 35 -7.65 8.37 -3.98
CA PRO A 35 -6.44 7.84 -3.37
C PRO A 35 -6.70 7.46 -1.90
N ALA A 36 -5.94 6.51 -1.38
CA ALA A 36 -6.00 6.07 0.00
C ALA A 36 -4.72 6.41 0.76
N ARG A 37 -4.85 6.73 2.06
CA ARG A 37 -3.71 7.01 2.94
C ARG A 37 -3.90 6.27 4.26
N THR A 38 -2.88 5.57 4.72
CA THR A 38 -2.99 4.81 5.97
C THR A 38 -3.28 5.71 7.18
N SER A 39 -2.87 6.97 7.16
CA SER A 39 -3.10 7.92 8.27
C SER A 39 -4.55 8.39 8.42
N THR A 40 -5.39 8.26 7.38
CA THR A 40 -6.72 8.87 7.34
C THR A 40 -7.83 7.98 6.78
N VAL A 41 -7.51 6.75 6.38
CA VAL A 41 -8.44 5.89 5.63
C VAL A 41 -9.67 5.46 6.43
N ALA A 42 -9.56 5.34 7.75
CA ALA A 42 -10.67 5.01 8.64
C ALA A 42 -11.34 6.27 9.22
N SER A 43 -12.09 7.00 8.39
CA SER A 43 -12.81 8.22 8.80
C SER A 43 -11.91 9.23 9.53
N GLU A 44 -10.81 9.63 8.88
CA GLU A 44 -9.78 10.54 9.39
C GLU A 44 -8.90 9.93 10.50
N SER A 45 -8.94 8.61 10.69
CA SER A 45 -8.05 7.87 11.60
C SER A 45 -7.13 6.94 10.82
N ALA A 46 -5.99 6.61 11.43
CA ALA A 46 -5.05 5.66 10.83
C ALA A 46 -5.58 4.23 10.93
N ASP A 47 -5.40 3.48 9.84
CA ASP A 47 -5.82 2.09 9.77
C ASP A 47 -5.03 1.35 8.68
N ASP A 48 -5.05 0.02 8.72
CA ASP A 48 -4.55 -0.83 7.66
C ASP A 48 -5.43 -0.71 6.40
N ILE A 49 -4.81 -0.89 5.23
CA ILE A 49 -5.52 -0.84 3.96
C ILE A 49 -5.43 -2.18 3.27
N THR A 50 -6.58 -2.79 2.95
CA THR A 50 -6.65 -3.93 2.04
C THR A 50 -7.46 -3.58 0.80
N ILE A 51 -6.82 -3.65 -0.36
CA ILE A 51 -7.50 -3.67 -1.66
C ILE A 51 -7.79 -5.14 -1.97
N THR A 52 -9.06 -5.52 -1.87
CA THR A 52 -9.47 -6.92 -2.12
C THR A 52 -9.36 -7.27 -3.60
N SER A 53 -9.44 -8.55 -3.96
CA SER A 53 -9.38 -8.98 -5.37
C SER A 53 -10.51 -8.40 -6.25
N ALA A 54 -11.59 -7.93 -5.67
CA ALA A 54 -12.68 -7.22 -6.36
C ALA A 54 -12.52 -5.70 -6.32
N GLY A 55 -11.60 -5.19 -5.49
CA GLY A 55 -11.33 -3.76 -5.32
C GLY A 55 -10.38 -3.22 -6.38
N SER A 56 -10.52 -1.93 -6.68
CA SER A 56 -9.55 -1.23 -7.52
C SER A 56 -9.45 0.26 -7.20
N ILE A 57 -8.26 0.82 -7.41
CA ILE A 57 -8.02 2.26 -7.39
C ILE A 57 -7.57 2.66 -8.79
N THR A 58 -8.33 3.55 -9.45
CA THR A 58 -7.98 4.09 -10.77
C THR A 58 -7.85 5.59 -10.68
N LEU A 59 -6.64 6.11 -10.92
CA LEU A 59 -6.37 7.54 -10.91
C LEU A 59 -5.89 8.02 -12.28
N THR A 60 -5.93 9.33 -12.49
CA THR A 60 -5.38 10.02 -13.66
C THR A 60 -4.06 10.75 -13.36
N SER A 61 -3.62 10.76 -12.10
CA SER A 61 -2.35 11.36 -11.66
C SER A 61 -2.06 11.06 -10.19
N GLY A 62 -0.85 11.31 -9.73
CA GLY A 62 -0.48 11.29 -8.32
C GLY A 62 -0.15 9.90 -7.78
N THR A 63 -0.56 9.62 -6.55
CA THR A 63 -0.25 8.39 -5.81
C THR A 63 -1.53 7.67 -5.40
N ALA A 64 -1.63 6.37 -5.67
CA ALA A 64 -2.85 5.63 -5.37
C ALA A 64 -2.95 5.27 -3.87
N VAL A 65 -1.88 4.74 -3.29
CA VAL A 65 -1.83 4.41 -1.86
C VAL A 65 -0.61 5.08 -1.23
N THR A 66 -0.80 5.75 -0.11
CA THR A 66 0.28 6.33 0.68
C THR A 66 0.32 5.69 2.07
N VAL A 67 1.45 5.07 2.39
CA VAL A 67 1.76 4.57 3.72
C VAL A 67 2.45 5.70 4.48
N ASP A 68 1.73 6.41 5.34
CA ASP A 68 2.20 7.55 6.12
C ASP A 68 1.83 7.45 7.60
N SER A 69 1.53 6.25 8.05
CA SER A 69 1.37 5.83 9.44
C SER A 69 1.94 4.42 9.63
N ASN A 70 1.93 3.91 10.85
CA ASN A 70 2.46 2.59 11.17
C ASN A 70 1.39 1.51 10.98
N ASN A 71 0.98 1.34 9.73
CA ASN A 71 -0.09 0.46 9.30
C ASN A 71 0.31 -0.36 8.08
N ASP A 72 -0.29 -1.52 7.94
CA ASP A 72 -0.04 -2.44 6.85
C ASP A 72 -0.83 -2.05 5.58
N VAL A 73 -0.28 -2.42 4.42
CA VAL A 73 -0.97 -2.31 3.14
C VAL A 73 -0.95 -3.64 2.40
N SER A 74 -2.11 -4.14 2.05
CA SER A 74 -2.29 -5.34 1.23
C SER A 74 -3.05 -5.03 -0.05
N ASN A 75 -2.43 -5.26 -1.21
CA ASN A 75 -3.09 -5.18 -2.50
C ASN A 75 -3.26 -6.56 -3.12
N ALA A 76 -4.48 -7.08 -3.15
CA ALA A 76 -4.87 -8.26 -3.92
C ALA A 76 -5.71 -7.88 -5.15
N GLY A 77 -6.05 -6.61 -5.31
CA GLY A 77 -6.86 -6.05 -6.38
C GLY A 77 -6.03 -5.37 -7.48
N THR A 78 -6.52 -4.22 -7.96
CA THR A 78 -5.89 -3.51 -9.06
C THR A 78 -5.65 -2.04 -8.72
N ILE A 79 -4.44 -1.58 -8.97
CA ILE A 79 -4.08 -0.15 -8.97
C ILE A 79 -3.73 0.24 -10.39
N THR A 80 -4.37 1.29 -10.93
CA THR A 80 -4.15 1.75 -12.30
C THR A 80 -3.97 3.27 -12.35
N ILE A 81 -2.88 3.74 -12.97
CA ILE A 81 -2.66 5.15 -13.30
C ILE A 81 -2.02 5.19 -14.68
N ASN A 82 -2.78 5.56 -15.70
CA ASN A 82 -2.31 5.58 -17.08
C ASN A 82 -2.11 7.01 -17.58
N ASP A 83 -1.27 7.18 -18.58
CA ASP A 83 -1.02 8.44 -19.29
C ASP A 83 -0.62 9.61 -18.40
N ALA A 84 0.12 9.33 -17.32
CA ALA A 84 0.58 10.33 -16.39
C ALA A 84 2.04 10.14 -15.98
N ASP A 85 2.70 11.27 -15.74
CA ASP A 85 4.06 11.35 -15.24
C ASP A 85 4.10 11.50 -13.72
N ASN A 86 5.24 11.14 -13.11
CA ASN A 86 5.48 11.32 -11.68
C ASN A 86 4.42 10.63 -10.80
N VAL A 87 4.00 9.45 -11.19
CA VAL A 87 2.97 8.67 -10.50
C VAL A 87 3.55 7.53 -9.69
N THR A 88 2.82 7.15 -8.65
CA THR A 88 3.22 6.05 -7.77
C THR A 88 2.01 5.18 -7.41
N GLY A 89 2.16 3.86 -7.54
CA GLY A 89 1.16 2.91 -7.07
C GLY A 89 1.05 2.91 -5.55
N ILE A 90 2.11 2.48 -4.86
CA ILE A 90 2.20 2.47 -3.40
C ILE A 90 3.44 3.28 -2.99
N LEU A 91 3.23 4.39 -2.29
CA LEU A 91 4.26 5.24 -1.73
C LEU A 91 4.43 4.92 -0.25
N VAL A 92 5.66 4.63 0.17
CA VAL A 92 6.01 4.42 1.57
C VAL A 92 6.80 5.63 2.07
N ALA A 93 6.19 6.39 2.98
CA ALA A 93 6.80 7.58 3.56
C ALA A 93 7.93 7.19 4.55
N PRO A 94 8.93 8.07 4.74
CA PRO A 94 10.02 7.78 5.65
C PRO A 94 9.58 7.76 7.11
N GLY A 95 10.17 6.86 7.90
CA GLY A 95 9.92 6.74 9.34
C GLY A 95 8.65 5.98 9.69
N THR A 96 8.06 5.26 8.73
CA THR A 96 6.88 4.40 8.94
C THR A 96 7.28 2.97 9.28
N THR A 97 6.34 2.22 9.86
CA THR A 97 6.44 0.77 10.08
C THR A 97 5.21 0.08 9.51
N GLY A 98 5.29 -1.24 9.28
CA GLY A 98 4.21 -2.07 8.77
C GLY A 98 4.61 -2.83 7.50
N ASP A 99 3.87 -3.86 7.16
CA ASP A 99 4.17 -4.71 6.02
C ASP A 99 3.45 -4.24 4.76
N ILE A 100 4.12 -4.35 3.62
CA ILE A 100 3.56 -4.02 2.32
C ILE A 100 3.47 -5.29 1.49
N THR A 101 2.27 -5.74 1.19
CA THR A 101 2.04 -6.93 0.36
C THR A 101 1.35 -6.54 -0.94
N ASN A 102 1.92 -6.96 -2.07
CA ASN A 102 1.28 -6.85 -3.38
C ASN A 102 1.17 -8.21 -4.06
N SER A 103 0.01 -8.83 -3.97
CA SER A 103 -0.34 -10.04 -4.73
C SER A 103 -1.24 -9.76 -5.94
N GLY A 104 -1.72 -8.53 -6.07
CA GLY A 104 -2.56 -8.05 -7.15
C GLY A 104 -1.78 -7.40 -8.29
N THR A 105 -2.39 -6.45 -8.96
CA THR A 105 -1.81 -5.79 -10.13
C THR A 105 -1.61 -4.29 -9.89
N ILE A 106 -0.46 -3.77 -10.29
CA ILE A 106 -0.18 -2.34 -10.38
C ILE A 106 0.17 -2.02 -11.84
N THR A 107 -0.60 -1.16 -12.48
CA THR A 107 -0.43 -0.76 -13.89
C THR A 107 -0.20 0.75 -13.98
N LEU A 108 0.97 1.15 -14.46
CA LEU A 108 1.38 2.53 -14.65
C LEU A 108 1.90 2.69 -16.09
N THR A 109 1.01 2.62 -17.06
CA THR A 109 1.33 2.56 -18.49
C THR A 109 1.02 3.87 -19.21
N GLU A 110 1.16 3.88 -20.50
CA GLU A 110 0.80 4.99 -21.39
C GLU A 110 0.26 4.46 -22.72
N ASP A 111 -0.51 5.28 -23.42
CA ASP A 111 -1.08 4.93 -24.73
C ASP A 111 -0.10 5.16 -25.88
N TYR A 112 1.12 5.57 -25.59
CA TYR A 112 2.13 5.82 -26.58
C TYR A 112 2.62 4.51 -27.21
N THR A 113 2.66 4.47 -28.52
CA THR A 113 3.26 3.38 -29.29
C THR A 113 4.39 3.95 -30.14
N ALA A 114 5.59 3.39 -29.94
CA ALA A 114 6.74 3.73 -30.78
C ALA A 114 6.48 3.32 -32.24
N LYS A 115 7.07 4.04 -33.18
CA LYS A 115 6.86 3.84 -34.62
C LYS A 115 8.20 3.50 -35.28
N ASP A 116 8.10 2.93 -36.45
CA ASP A 116 9.14 2.86 -37.43
C ASP A 116 9.08 4.16 -38.24
N ASP A 117 10.00 5.10 -38.01
CA ASP A 117 9.98 6.45 -38.58
C ASP A 117 10.72 6.52 -39.93
N ASP A 118 11.56 5.50 -40.27
CA ASP A 118 12.33 5.47 -41.50
C ASP A 118 11.98 4.28 -42.44
N ASP A 119 10.97 3.50 -42.06
CA ASP A 119 10.42 2.36 -42.84
C ASP A 119 11.47 1.25 -43.12
N ASP A 120 12.42 1.04 -42.23
CA ASP A 120 13.48 -0.01 -42.37
C ASP A 120 13.07 -1.36 -41.78
N GLY A 121 11.94 -1.44 -41.08
CA GLY A 121 11.32 -2.64 -40.54
C GLY A 121 11.59 -2.88 -39.06
N ASP A 122 12.25 -1.98 -38.38
CA ASP A 122 12.34 -1.98 -36.94
C ASP A 122 11.63 -0.77 -36.29
N THR A 123 11.53 -0.75 -34.99
CA THR A 123 10.84 0.32 -34.27
C THR A 123 11.84 1.32 -33.72
N ASP A 124 11.72 2.58 -34.16
CA ASP A 124 12.54 3.69 -33.67
C ASP A 124 12.13 4.16 -32.28
N GLY A 125 13.09 4.69 -31.54
CA GLY A 125 12.81 5.35 -30.27
C GLY A 125 12.20 6.75 -30.44
N PRO A 126 11.61 7.35 -29.39
CA PRO A 126 11.58 6.83 -28.02
C PRO A 126 10.56 5.71 -27.84
N PHE A 127 10.88 4.71 -27.01
CA PHE A 127 9.99 3.60 -26.71
C PHE A 127 8.96 3.95 -25.62
N ALA A 128 9.13 5.07 -24.93
CA ALA A 128 8.18 5.66 -24.00
C ALA A 128 8.34 7.17 -23.98
N LYS A 129 7.24 7.91 -23.79
CA LYS A 129 7.22 9.37 -23.63
C LYS A 129 7.08 9.78 -22.17
N GLY A 130 6.25 9.06 -21.40
CA GLY A 130 6.06 9.30 -19.99
C GLY A 130 7.30 8.98 -19.14
N SER A 131 7.30 9.46 -17.90
CA SER A 131 8.46 9.35 -17.03
C SER A 131 8.13 9.28 -15.53
N ASN A 132 9.11 8.82 -14.73
CA ASN A 132 9.08 8.85 -13.27
C ASN A 132 7.90 8.08 -12.65
N LYS A 133 7.56 6.94 -13.20
CA LYS A 133 6.51 6.05 -12.67
C LYS A 133 7.14 5.04 -11.70
N LYS A 134 6.51 4.80 -10.56
CA LYS A 134 7.00 3.86 -9.55
C LYS A 134 5.86 2.97 -9.06
N GLY A 135 6.03 1.66 -9.16
CA GLY A 135 5.03 0.70 -8.66
C GLY A 135 4.95 0.76 -7.14
N ILE A 136 6.03 0.41 -6.46
CA ILE A 136 6.20 0.56 -5.00
C ILE A 136 7.43 1.44 -4.77
N TRP A 137 7.31 2.48 -3.96
CA TRP A 137 8.41 3.41 -3.71
C TRP A 137 8.61 3.71 -2.23
N VAL A 138 9.75 3.29 -1.68
CA VAL A 138 10.20 3.70 -0.35
C VAL A 138 11.00 5.00 -0.49
N GLN A 139 10.47 6.09 0.06
CA GLN A 139 11.10 7.41 -0.03
C GLN A 139 12.37 7.50 0.83
N SER A 140 13.28 8.38 0.41
CA SER A 140 14.46 8.74 1.19
C SER A 140 14.09 9.42 2.52
N GLY A 141 14.90 9.17 3.56
CA GLY A 141 14.69 9.75 4.88
C GLY A 141 15.00 8.76 6.00
N ALA A 142 14.15 8.73 7.02
CA ALA A 142 14.35 7.88 8.21
C ALA A 142 14.22 6.35 7.95
N GLY A 143 13.90 5.98 6.71
CA GLY A 143 13.70 4.58 6.32
C GLY A 143 12.31 4.05 6.67
N HIS A 144 12.09 2.79 6.36
CA HIS A 144 10.88 2.03 6.65
C HIS A 144 11.24 0.73 7.37
N SER A 145 10.41 0.29 8.31
CA SER A 145 10.60 -0.96 9.04
C SER A 145 9.40 -1.88 8.83
N GLY A 146 9.62 -3.00 8.18
CA GLY A 146 8.61 -4.00 7.80
C GLY A 146 9.03 -4.70 6.52
N ASP A 147 8.31 -5.73 6.16
CA ASP A 147 8.60 -6.52 4.97
C ASP A 147 7.87 -5.95 3.74
N ILE A 148 8.51 -6.02 2.58
CA ILE A 148 7.87 -5.74 1.30
C ILE A 148 7.82 -7.04 0.51
N SER A 149 6.60 -7.57 0.31
CA SER A 149 6.36 -8.80 -0.42
C SER A 149 5.59 -8.53 -1.72
N HIS A 150 6.17 -8.94 -2.84
CA HIS A 150 5.55 -8.79 -4.16
C HIS A 150 5.51 -10.13 -4.89
N SER A 151 4.31 -10.68 -5.06
CA SER A 151 4.06 -11.91 -5.82
C SER A 151 3.10 -11.73 -7.00
N GLY A 152 2.58 -10.51 -7.15
CA GLY A 152 1.62 -10.16 -8.19
C GLY A 152 2.27 -9.66 -9.48
N THR A 153 1.67 -8.63 -10.10
CA THR A 153 2.17 -8.02 -11.33
C THR A 153 2.39 -6.52 -11.14
N ILE A 154 3.52 -6.01 -11.60
CA ILE A 154 3.76 -4.58 -11.78
C ILE A 154 4.10 -4.34 -13.24
N SER A 155 3.21 -3.62 -13.97
CA SER A 155 3.41 -3.19 -15.35
C SER A 155 3.72 -1.71 -15.40
N ILE A 156 4.85 -1.35 -15.98
CA ILE A 156 5.29 0.05 -16.07
C ILE A 156 5.81 0.34 -17.47
N GLU A 157 5.33 1.44 -18.04
CA GLU A 157 5.86 2.03 -19.26
C GLU A 157 6.24 3.47 -18.98
N GLY A 158 7.49 3.82 -19.21
CA GLY A 158 7.97 5.18 -18.96
C GLY A 158 9.47 5.25 -18.71
N ASN A 159 10.04 6.38 -19.05
CA ASN A 159 11.45 6.67 -18.81
C ASN A 159 11.69 6.93 -17.31
N ASN A 160 12.86 6.61 -16.79
CA ASN A 160 13.19 6.84 -15.37
C ASN A 160 12.21 6.19 -14.39
N SER A 161 11.65 5.05 -14.76
CA SER A 161 10.58 4.36 -14.03
C SER A 161 11.10 3.07 -13.39
N ALA A 162 10.42 2.59 -12.35
CA ALA A 162 10.82 1.39 -11.63
C ALA A 162 9.61 0.64 -11.07
N GLY A 163 9.65 -0.71 -11.13
CA GLY A 163 8.66 -1.56 -10.47
C GLY A 163 8.67 -1.36 -8.95
N ILE A 164 9.82 -1.59 -8.34
CA ILE A 164 10.07 -1.32 -6.93
C ILE A 164 11.30 -0.42 -6.83
N ARG A 165 11.21 0.65 -6.05
CA ARG A 165 12.31 1.61 -5.83
C ARG A 165 12.49 1.86 -4.35
N LEU A 166 13.72 1.68 -3.87
CA LEU A 166 14.11 1.97 -2.50
C LEU A 166 15.10 3.15 -2.53
N ASP A 167 14.66 4.34 -2.15
CA ASP A 167 15.51 5.52 -1.94
C ASP A 167 15.82 5.71 -0.45
N GLY A 168 15.01 5.11 0.44
CA GLY A 168 15.21 5.02 1.88
C GLY A 168 15.72 3.64 2.32
N ALA A 169 16.24 3.55 3.53
CA ALA A 169 16.60 2.27 4.13
C ALA A 169 15.34 1.41 4.36
N LEU A 170 15.44 0.12 4.09
CA LEU A 170 14.47 -0.89 4.49
C LEU A 170 15.06 -1.72 5.61
N THR A 171 14.34 -1.81 6.74
CA THR A 171 14.64 -2.73 7.84
C THR A 171 13.58 -3.83 7.81
N GLY A 172 13.88 -4.91 7.15
CA GLY A 172 12.98 -6.03 6.84
C GLY A 172 13.40 -6.69 5.54
N ASP A 173 12.62 -7.61 5.05
CA ASP A 173 12.89 -8.37 3.85
C ASP A 173 12.20 -7.74 2.62
N LEU A 174 12.84 -7.82 1.46
CA LEU A 174 12.24 -7.60 0.16
C LEU A 174 12.13 -8.93 -0.57
N ALA A 175 10.91 -9.44 -0.71
CA ALA A 175 10.60 -10.66 -1.46
C ALA A 175 9.87 -10.31 -2.77
N THR A 176 10.34 -10.86 -3.92
CA THR A 176 9.75 -10.66 -5.25
C THR A 176 9.71 -11.95 -6.05
#